data_865cab78288a2f28d64bcc21c70e85a8
#
_entry.id   865cab78288a2f28d64bcc21c70e85a8
#
_cell.length_a   1.000
_cell.length_b   1.000
_cell.length_c   1.000
_cell.angle_alpha   90.00
_cell.angle_beta   90.00
_cell.angle_gamma   90.00
#
_symmetry.space_group_name_H-M   'P 1'
#
loop_
_entity.id
_entity.type
_entity.pdbx_description
1 polymer ?
#
loop_
_entity_poly.entity_id
_entity_poly.type
_entity_poly.pdbx_seq_one_letter_code
_entity_poly.pdbx_strand_id
1 'polypeptide(L)'
;MYPIYEKRNKLISYEYKNSVHVPPHLHEAIEVVYITKGSVELGVGKELHHLDKGDLGIIFPNIIHHYQVFGQGENKGIYLFIEPTLFPSFMEKLRMGCPEKPVIEKGKLQNDVISAVKAITKLDEDRELNLDGICWVILLIIEQDELLSYMRDDLIKQRKTWKVSFCNLF
;
A
#
# COMPACT_ATOMS: atom_id res chain seq x y z
N MET A 1 -16.29 -13.59 8.05
CA MET A 1 -15.11 -13.11 8.83
C MET A 1 -15.07 -11.60 8.64
N TYR A 2 -15.03 -10.84 9.72
CA TYR A 2 -14.91 -9.38 9.66
C TYR A 2 -13.44 -8.99 9.48
N PRO A 3 -13.10 -7.97 8.67
CA PRO A 3 -11.74 -7.50 8.54
C PRO A 3 -11.25 -6.89 9.87
N ILE A 4 -9.97 -7.00 10.13
CA ILE A 4 -9.33 -6.46 11.32
C ILE A 4 -8.95 -5.01 11.05
N TYR A 5 -9.28 -4.08 11.95
CA TYR A 5 -8.74 -2.73 11.89
C TYR A 5 -7.36 -2.70 12.54
N GLU A 6 -6.35 -2.32 11.77
CA GLU A 6 -4.97 -2.22 12.23
C GLU A 6 -4.62 -0.75 12.50
N LYS A 7 -4.37 -0.42 13.77
CA LYS A 7 -3.97 0.93 14.14
C LYS A 7 -2.48 1.14 13.88
N ARG A 8 -2.14 2.11 13.03
CA ARG A 8 -0.77 2.55 12.77
C ARG A 8 -0.52 3.88 13.49
N ASN A 9 0.51 3.93 14.37
CA ASN A 9 0.77 5.09 15.23
C ASN A 9 1.97 5.93 14.76
N LYS A 10 2.64 5.53 13.67
CA LYS A 10 3.79 6.24 13.12
C LYS A 10 3.39 6.99 11.87
N LEU A 11 3.91 8.20 11.67
CA LEU A 11 3.72 8.97 10.43
C LEU A 11 4.25 8.22 9.22
N ILE A 12 5.42 7.60 9.37
CA ILE A 12 6.00 6.71 8.37
C ILE A 12 6.61 5.51 9.09
N SER A 13 6.42 4.33 8.53
CA SER A 13 7.11 3.12 8.95
C SER A 13 7.34 2.20 7.77
N TYR A 14 8.39 1.41 7.81
CA TYR A 14 8.64 0.38 6.81
C TYR A 14 9.06 -0.93 7.46
N GLU A 15 8.84 -2.02 6.76
CA GLU A 15 9.22 -3.36 7.15
C GLU A 15 9.83 -4.07 5.93
N TYR A 16 11.08 -4.49 6.02
CA TYR A 16 11.67 -5.41 5.05
C TYR A 16 11.64 -6.81 5.62
N LYS A 17 10.68 -7.61 5.16
CA LYS A 17 10.39 -8.90 5.79
C LYS A 17 10.02 -9.99 4.77
N ASN A 18 10.00 -11.22 5.26
CA ASN A 18 9.35 -12.31 4.54
C ASN A 18 7.85 -12.01 4.43
N SER A 19 7.34 -12.13 3.21
CA SER A 19 5.92 -12.04 2.96
C SER A 19 5.24 -13.28 3.55
N VAL A 20 4.16 -13.06 4.27
CA VAL A 20 3.38 -14.11 4.94
C VAL A 20 1.90 -13.96 4.61
N HIS A 21 1.14 -14.98 4.92
CA HIS A 21 -0.31 -14.89 4.84
C HIS A 21 -0.83 -13.92 5.90
N VAL A 22 -1.53 -12.87 5.45
CA VAL A 22 -2.15 -11.86 6.32
C VAL A 22 -3.65 -11.85 6.05
N PRO A 23 -4.49 -12.03 7.07
CA PRO A 23 -5.94 -12.03 6.90
C PRO A 23 -6.47 -10.66 6.45
N PRO A 24 -7.73 -10.58 5.98
CA PRO A 24 -8.37 -9.32 5.60
C PRO A 24 -8.30 -8.28 6.72
N HIS A 25 -7.71 -7.14 6.42
CA HIS A 25 -7.53 -6.02 7.34
C HIS A 25 -7.64 -4.68 6.61
N LEU A 26 -7.67 -3.60 7.37
CA LEU A 26 -7.65 -2.22 6.87
C LEU A 26 -6.98 -1.31 7.90
N HIS A 27 -6.45 -0.18 7.43
CA HIS A 27 -5.84 0.87 8.25
C HIS A 27 -5.95 2.23 7.56
N GLU A 28 -5.63 3.31 8.26
CA GLU A 28 -5.67 4.68 7.71
C GLU A 28 -4.44 5.05 6.88
N ALA A 29 -3.34 4.31 7.01
CA ALA A 29 -2.13 4.57 6.24
C ALA A 29 -2.30 4.22 4.74
N ILE A 30 -1.56 4.91 3.88
CA ILE A 30 -1.25 4.43 2.54
C ILE A 30 -0.25 3.30 2.73
N GLU A 31 -0.49 2.14 2.11
CA GLU A 31 0.48 1.06 2.07
C GLU A 31 1.06 0.91 0.68
N VAL A 32 2.38 0.79 0.61
CA VAL A 32 3.12 0.47 -0.61
C VAL A 32 3.88 -0.83 -0.37
N VAL A 33 3.68 -1.83 -1.20
CA VAL A 33 4.42 -3.09 -1.14
C VAL A 33 5.25 -3.26 -2.41
N TYR A 34 6.57 -3.51 -2.26
CA TYR A 34 7.47 -3.81 -3.36
C TYR A 34 8.08 -5.19 -3.17
N ILE A 35 7.87 -6.09 -4.12
CA ILE A 35 8.35 -7.47 -4.04
C ILE A 35 9.80 -7.54 -4.48
N THR A 36 10.67 -7.98 -3.56
CA THR A 36 12.11 -8.10 -3.80
C THR A 36 12.54 -9.52 -4.17
N LYS A 37 11.77 -10.53 -3.73
CA LYS A 37 12.02 -11.94 -4.00
C LYS A 37 10.73 -12.75 -3.97
N GLY A 38 10.60 -13.71 -4.89
CA GLY A 38 9.41 -14.56 -5.00
C GLY A 38 8.19 -13.80 -5.47
N SER A 39 7.03 -14.20 -4.99
CA SER A 39 5.74 -13.62 -5.37
C SER A 39 4.75 -13.59 -4.19
N VAL A 40 3.73 -12.74 -4.32
CA VAL A 40 2.67 -12.56 -3.34
C VAL A 40 1.35 -12.31 -4.06
N GLU A 41 0.26 -12.86 -3.54
CA GLU A 41 -1.09 -12.48 -3.95
C GLU A 41 -1.60 -11.37 -3.03
N LEU A 42 -1.97 -10.25 -3.62
CA LEU A 42 -2.58 -9.11 -2.94
C LEU A 42 -4.09 -9.08 -3.24
N GLY A 43 -4.89 -9.34 -2.24
CA GLY A 43 -6.34 -9.17 -2.32
C GLY A 43 -6.72 -7.74 -1.98
N VAL A 44 -7.44 -7.05 -2.87
CA VAL A 44 -7.98 -5.70 -2.64
C VAL A 44 -9.48 -5.71 -2.95
N GLY A 45 -10.29 -5.50 -1.93
CA GLY A 45 -11.72 -5.62 -2.05
C GLY A 45 -12.13 -7.05 -2.41
N LYS A 46 -12.61 -7.27 -3.63
CA LYS A 46 -13.05 -8.58 -4.14
C LYS A 46 -12.09 -9.19 -5.17
N GLU A 47 -11.01 -8.51 -5.48
CA GLU A 47 -10.06 -8.93 -6.51
C GLU A 47 -8.76 -9.41 -5.89
N LEU A 48 -8.15 -10.37 -6.56
CA LEU A 48 -6.86 -10.92 -6.20
C LEU A 48 -5.87 -10.57 -7.32
N HIS A 49 -4.76 -9.95 -6.94
CA HIS A 49 -3.72 -9.49 -7.85
C HIS A 49 -2.41 -10.20 -7.55
N HIS A 50 -1.81 -10.78 -8.58
CA HIS A 50 -0.50 -11.42 -8.47
C HIS A 50 0.60 -10.37 -8.55
N LEU A 51 1.55 -10.41 -7.63
CA LEU A 51 2.76 -9.59 -7.63
C LEU A 51 3.99 -10.48 -7.69
N ASP A 52 4.77 -10.34 -8.74
CA ASP A 52 6.07 -10.96 -8.90
C ASP A 52 7.21 -10.05 -8.40
N LYS A 53 8.39 -10.63 -8.30
CA LYS A 53 9.59 -9.85 -8.00
C LYS A 53 9.75 -8.65 -8.94
N GLY A 54 9.79 -7.47 -8.37
CA GLY A 54 9.92 -6.19 -9.05
C GLY A 54 8.61 -5.43 -9.24
N ASP A 55 7.48 -6.07 -8.96
CA ASP A 55 6.18 -5.42 -8.98
C ASP A 55 5.95 -4.60 -7.71
N LEU A 56 5.08 -3.60 -7.82
CA LEU A 56 4.71 -2.72 -6.72
C LEU A 56 3.19 -2.72 -6.57
N GLY A 57 2.73 -2.93 -5.34
CA GLY A 57 1.33 -2.74 -4.95
C GLY A 57 1.14 -1.45 -4.19
N ILE A 58 -0.03 -0.81 -4.33
CA ILE A 58 -0.42 0.35 -3.55
C ILE A 58 -1.84 0.21 -3.05
N ILE A 59 -2.04 0.42 -1.76
CA ILE A 59 -3.33 0.35 -1.09
C ILE A 59 -3.62 1.72 -0.46
N PHE A 60 -4.76 2.29 -0.80
CA PHE A 60 -5.20 3.56 -0.24
C PHE A 60 -5.84 3.38 1.13
N PRO A 61 -5.91 4.45 1.95
CA PRO A 61 -6.46 4.42 3.29
C PRO A 61 -7.85 3.79 3.37
N ASN A 62 -8.07 2.95 4.38
CA ASN A 62 -9.35 2.31 4.67
C ASN A 62 -9.91 1.39 3.56
N ILE A 63 -9.04 0.86 2.70
CA ILE A 63 -9.39 -0.21 1.77
C ILE A 63 -9.09 -1.56 2.41
N ILE A 64 -10.07 -2.47 2.39
CA ILE A 64 -9.87 -3.84 2.89
C ILE A 64 -8.93 -4.57 1.94
N HIS A 65 -7.87 -5.13 2.50
CA HIS A 65 -6.88 -5.89 1.75
C HIS A 65 -6.33 -7.05 2.57
N HIS A 66 -5.67 -7.98 1.90
CA HIS A 66 -5.04 -9.15 2.51
C HIS A 66 -3.89 -9.65 1.65
N TYR A 67 -3.01 -10.45 2.24
CA TYR A 67 -1.91 -11.10 1.52
C TYR A 67 -2.00 -12.60 1.62
N GLN A 68 -1.66 -13.28 0.51
CA GLN A 68 -1.55 -14.74 0.45
C GLN A 68 -0.23 -15.12 -0.20
N VAL A 69 0.42 -16.14 0.32
CA VAL A 69 1.67 -16.67 -0.20
C VAL A 69 1.48 -18.17 -0.43
N PHE A 70 1.57 -18.59 -1.69
CA PHE A 70 1.37 -20.00 -2.08
C PHE A 70 2.66 -20.68 -2.54
N GLY A 71 3.67 -19.90 -2.93
CA GLY A 71 4.92 -20.44 -3.45
C GLY A 71 5.76 -21.14 -2.37
N GLN A 72 6.41 -22.25 -2.74
CA GLN A 72 7.51 -22.77 -1.94
C GLN A 72 8.74 -21.91 -2.17
N GLY A 73 9.38 -21.49 -1.10
CA GLY A 73 10.59 -20.68 -1.16
C GLY A 73 10.46 -19.37 -0.41
N GLU A 74 11.45 -18.53 -0.62
CA GLU A 74 11.54 -17.25 0.07
C GLU A 74 10.81 -16.17 -0.72
N ASN A 75 9.77 -15.60 -0.10
CA ASN A 75 9.03 -14.47 -0.61
C ASN A 75 9.32 -13.27 0.27
N LYS A 76 9.92 -12.20 -0.28
CA LYS A 76 10.30 -11.01 0.47
C LYS A 76 9.80 -9.74 -0.19
N GLY A 77 9.36 -8.80 0.64
CA GLY A 77 8.92 -7.49 0.22
C GLY A 77 9.34 -6.38 1.18
N ILE A 78 9.31 -5.17 0.64
CA ILE A 78 9.37 -3.93 1.39
C ILE A 78 7.93 -3.47 1.54
N TYR A 79 7.47 -3.31 2.77
CA TYR A 79 6.14 -2.82 3.12
C TYR A 79 6.30 -1.44 3.75
N LEU A 80 5.81 -0.40 3.09
CA LEU A 80 5.92 0.98 3.51
C LEU A 80 4.53 1.49 3.89
N PHE A 81 4.40 2.08 5.06
CA PHE A 81 3.15 2.63 5.59
C PHE A 81 3.31 4.13 5.82
N ILE A 82 2.39 4.93 5.28
CA ILE A 82 2.52 6.38 5.28
C ILE A 82 1.19 7.01 5.69
N GLU A 83 1.26 7.89 6.66
CA GLU A 83 0.11 8.66 7.13
C GLU A 83 -0.33 9.67 6.05
N PRO A 84 -1.59 9.63 5.59
CA PRO A 84 -2.08 10.53 4.53
C PRO A 84 -1.97 12.01 4.86
N THR A 85 -1.93 12.39 6.13
CA THR A 85 -1.78 13.78 6.58
C THR A 85 -0.48 14.44 6.13
N LEU A 86 0.52 13.64 5.74
CA LEU A 86 1.76 14.13 5.14
C LEU A 86 1.56 14.70 3.72
N PHE A 87 0.40 14.45 3.11
CA PHE A 87 0.07 14.90 1.75
C PHE A 87 -1.22 15.72 1.71
N PRO A 88 -1.27 16.92 2.29
CA PRO A 88 -2.50 17.72 2.37
C PRO A 88 -3.16 17.96 1.01
N SER A 89 -2.36 18.20 -0.03
CA SER A 89 -2.84 18.43 -1.41
C SER A 89 -3.48 17.20 -2.06
N PHE A 90 -3.17 16.00 -1.59
CA PHE A 90 -3.73 14.74 -2.09
C PHE A 90 -4.80 14.14 -1.19
N MET A 91 -5.02 14.72 -0.01
CA MET A 91 -5.93 14.17 1.00
C MET A 91 -7.32 13.85 0.45
N GLU A 92 -7.88 14.72 -0.38
CA GLU A 92 -9.20 14.50 -0.95
C GLU A 92 -9.21 13.32 -1.92
N LYS A 93 -8.22 13.23 -2.80
CA LYS A 93 -8.05 12.11 -3.73
C LYS A 93 -7.86 10.79 -2.98
N LEU A 94 -7.03 10.76 -1.95
CA LEU A 94 -6.79 9.59 -1.12
C LEU A 94 -8.02 9.16 -0.33
N ARG A 95 -8.87 10.11 0.09
CA ARG A 95 -10.10 9.83 0.84
C ARG A 95 -11.25 9.37 -0.05
N MET A 96 -11.34 9.87 -1.27
CA MET A 96 -12.46 9.63 -2.19
C MET A 96 -12.14 8.58 -3.24
N GLY A 97 -10.86 8.38 -3.54
CA GLY A 97 -10.39 7.50 -4.58
C GLY A 97 -9.86 6.15 -4.07
N CYS A 98 -9.64 5.27 -5.01
CA CYS A 98 -8.83 4.07 -4.89
C CYS A 98 -8.24 3.76 -6.27
N PRO A 99 -7.08 3.14 -6.37
CA PRO A 99 -6.53 2.74 -7.66
C PRO A 99 -7.47 1.76 -8.35
N GLU A 100 -7.69 1.93 -9.65
CA GLU A 100 -8.38 0.92 -10.45
C GLU A 100 -7.56 -0.38 -10.50
N LYS A 101 -6.26 -0.21 -10.70
CA LYS A 101 -5.29 -1.30 -10.62
C LYS A 101 -4.32 -1.03 -9.47
N PRO A 102 -4.43 -1.76 -8.38
CA PRO A 102 -3.56 -1.55 -7.22
C PRO A 102 -2.13 -2.09 -7.42
N VAL A 103 -1.81 -2.64 -8.60
CA VAL A 103 -0.50 -3.21 -8.91
C VAL A 103 0.10 -2.55 -10.14
N ILE A 104 1.37 -2.15 -10.02
CA ILE A 104 2.20 -1.67 -11.11
C ILE A 104 3.26 -2.73 -11.39
N GLU A 105 3.21 -3.30 -12.59
CA GLU A 105 4.19 -4.29 -13.05
C GLU A 105 5.57 -3.66 -13.19
N LYS A 106 6.62 -4.44 -12.91
CA LYS A 106 8.03 -3.99 -12.97
C LYS A 106 8.41 -3.27 -14.26
N GLY A 107 7.83 -3.68 -15.41
CA GLY A 107 8.09 -3.08 -16.71
C GLY A 107 7.53 -1.66 -16.89
N LYS A 108 6.61 -1.25 -16.02
CA LYS A 108 5.96 0.05 -16.02
C LYS A 108 6.46 0.98 -14.92
N LEU A 109 7.21 0.43 -13.94
CA LEU A 109 7.79 1.22 -12.86
C LEU A 109 8.97 2.07 -13.35
N GLN A 110 8.94 3.34 -13.00
CA GLN A 110 10.07 4.24 -13.25
C GLN A 110 11.26 3.86 -12.35
N ASN A 111 12.47 3.95 -12.90
CA ASN A 111 13.69 3.58 -12.17
C ASN A 111 13.91 4.39 -10.89
N ASP A 112 13.47 5.65 -10.87
CA ASP A 112 13.58 6.52 -9.70
C ASP A 112 12.71 6.02 -8.53
N VAL A 113 11.49 5.55 -8.83
CA VAL A 113 10.59 4.93 -7.84
C VAL A 113 11.26 3.67 -7.25
N ILE A 114 11.79 2.80 -8.11
CA ILE A 114 12.48 1.58 -7.69
C ILE A 114 13.69 1.91 -6.80
N SER A 115 14.48 2.92 -7.21
CA SER A 115 15.67 3.35 -6.49
C SER A 115 15.33 3.93 -5.12
N ALA A 116 14.28 4.73 -5.05
CA ALA A 116 13.83 5.34 -3.81
C ALA A 116 13.25 4.29 -2.83
N VAL A 117 12.40 3.37 -3.31
CA VAL A 117 11.89 2.27 -2.46
C VAL A 117 13.04 1.40 -1.93
N LYS A 118 14.03 1.09 -2.76
CA LYS A 118 15.21 0.31 -2.34
C LYS A 118 16.12 1.09 -1.38
N ALA A 119 16.20 2.41 -1.51
CA ALA A 119 17.00 3.24 -0.61
C ALA A 119 16.47 3.18 0.83
N ILE A 120 15.16 3.03 1.02
CA ILE A 120 14.53 2.90 2.34
C ILE A 120 15.14 1.73 3.14
N THR A 121 15.44 0.61 2.49
CA THR A 121 16.00 -0.57 3.17
C THR A 121 17.48 -0.42 3.59
N LYS A 122 18.14 0.64 3.11
CA LYS A 122 19.55 0.93 3.46
C LYS A 122 19.68 1.98 4.56
N LEU A 123 18.57 2.55 5.00
CA LEU A 123 18.56 3.49 6.10
C LEU A 123 18.73 2.69 7.41
N ASP A 124 19.77 2.99 8.18
CA ASP A 124 19.90 2.49 9.54
C ASP A 124 18.71 2.96 10.37
N GLU A 125 18.26 2.12 11.31
CA GLU A 125 17.13 2.43 12.19
C GLU A 125 17.28 3.75 12.96
N ASP A 126 18.52 4.24 13.13
CA ASP A 126 18.86 5.49 13.82
C ASP A 126 18.90 6.73 12.92
N ARG A 127 18.73 6.60 11.60
CA ARG A 127 18.63 7.75 10.70
C ARG A 127 17.17 8.14 10.51
N GLU A 128 16.87 9.39 10.85
CA GLU A 128 15.59 9.99 10.45
C GLU A 128 15.38 9.75 8.96
N LEU A 129 14.32 9.00 8.66
CA LEU A 129 13.86 8.84 7.28
C LEU A 129 13.75 10.23 6.68
N ASN A 130 14.44 10.46 5.57
CA ASN A 130 14.27 11.70 4.82
C ASN A 130 12.84 11.71 4.27
N LEU A 131 11.94 12.35 5.04
CA LEU A 131 10.50 12.44 4.75
C LEU A 131 10.25 12.97 3.34
N ASP A 132 11.07 13.94 2.91
CA ASP A 132 10.95 14.55 1.58
C ASP A 132 11.20 13.51 0.47
N GLY A 133 12.24 12.69 0.62
CA GLY A 133 12.55 11.63 -0.36
C GLY A 133 11.42 10.60 -0.48
N ILE A 134 10.81 10.23 0.64
CA ILE A 134 9.69 9.28 0.65
C ILE A 134 8.43 9.91 0.06
N CYS A 135 8.15 11.18 0.38
CA CYS A 135 7.06 11.94 -0.22
C CYS A 135 7.19 11.98 -1.75
N TRP A 136 8.40 12.22 -2.27
CA TRP A 136 8.66 12.19 -3.70
C TRP A 136 8.38 10.82 -4.34
N VAL A 137 8.80 9.73 -3.69
CA VAL A 137 8.51 8.37 -4.18
C VAL A 137 7.02 8.15 -4.34
N ILE A 138 6.25 8.54 -3.35
CA ILE A 138 4.80 8.30 -3.36
C ILE A 138 4.10 9.23 -4.35
N LEU A 139 4.53 10.48 -4.44
CA LEU A 139 4.03 11.39 -5.46
C LEU A 139 4.29 10.83 -6.87
N LEU A 140 5.48 10.30 -7.14
CA LEU A 140 5.80 9.67 -8.41
C LEU A 140 4.93 8.42 -8.67
N ILE A 141 4.64 7.64 -7.64
CA ILE A 141 3.74 6.48 -7.76
C ILE A 141 2.30 6.94 -8.02
N ILE A 142 1.83 7.97 -7.34
CA ILE A 142 0.46 8.49 -7.48
C ILE A 142 0.26 9.23 -8.81
N GLU A 143 1.30 9.89 -9.33
CA GLU A 143 1.26 10.60 -10.62
C GLU A 143 1.42 9.69 -11.84
N GLN A 144 1.76 8.43 -11.67
CA GLN A 144 1.69 7.49 -12.78
C GLN A 144 0.23 7.33 -13.22
N ASP A 145 -0.07 7.83 -14.41
CA ASP A 145 -1.42 8.00 -14.99
C ASP A 145 -2.36 6.78 -14.88
N GLU A 146 -1.82 5.58 -14.74
CA GLU A 146 -2.59 4.35 -14.64
C GLU A 146 -3.20 4.12 -13.23
N LEU A 147 -2.66 4.74 -12.17
CA LEU A 147 -3.16 4.56 -10.80
C LEU A 147 -4.35 5.45 -10.47
N LEU A 148 -4.46 6.61 -11.12
CA LEU A 148 -5.47 7.61 -10.80
C LEU A 148 -6.63 7.68 -11.80
N SER A 149 -6.58 6.91 -12.88
CA SER A 149 -7.48 7.11 -14.02
C SER A 149 -8.95 6.81 -13.73
N TYR A 150 -9.27 5.97 -12.73
CA TYR A 150 -10.67 5.68 -12.39
C TYR A 150 -10.87 5.39 -10.90
N MET A 151 -11.95 5.96 -10.36
CA MET A 151 -12.42 5.66 -9.01
C MET A 151 -13.37 4.47 -9.06
N ARG A 152 -13.10 3.43 -8.30
CA ARG A 152 -13.95 2.25 -8.22
C ARG A 152 -15.07 2.46 -7.20
N ASP A 153 -16.29 2.61 -7.69
CA ASP A 153 -17.47 2.86 -6.87
C ASP A 153 -17.74 1.79 -5.80
N ASP A 154 -17.43 0.53 -6.09
CA ASP A 154 -17.61 -0.58 -5.16
C ASP A 154 -16.70 -0.47 -3.95
N LEU A 155 -15.43 -0.12 -4.12
CA LEU A 155 -14.46 0.06 -3.04
C LEU A 155 -14.76 1.34 -2.23
N ILE A 156 -15.23 2.40 -2.90
CA ILE A 156 -15.66 3.63 -2.22
C ILE A 156 -16.89 3.36 -1.34
N LYS A 157 -17.88 2.59 -1.82
CA LYS A 157 -19.04 2.17 -1.05
C LYS A 157 -18.62 1.31 0.16
N GLN A 158 -17.70 0.37 -0.03
CA GLN A 158 -17.16 -0.47 1.03
C GLN A 158 -16.53 0.39 2.14
N ARG A 159 -15.67 1.34 1.79
CA ARG A 159 -15.06 2.29 2.73
C ARG A 159 -16.09 3.06 3.56
N LYS A 160 -17.14 3.58 2.91
CA LYS A 160 -18.22 4.32 3.60
C LYS A 160 -18.98 3.44 4.58
N THR A 161 -19.31 2.22 4.20
CA THR A 161 -20.05 1.27 5.04
C THR A 161 -19.28 0.94 6.31
N TRP A 162 -17.96 0.70 6.21
CA TRP A 162 -17.12 0.37 7.36
C TRP A 162 -16.92 1.56 8.31
N LYS A 163 -16.74 2.77 7.79
CA LYS A 163 -16.66 3.98 8.65
C LYS A 163 -17.90 4.17 9.51
N VAL A 164 -19.08 3.96 8.95
CA VAL A 164 -20.35 4.06 9.68
C VAL A 164 -20.43 2.99 10.79
N SER A 165 -19.98 1.76 10.51
CA SER A 165 -19.99 0.68 11.50
C SER A 165 -19.04 0.94 12.67
N PHE A 166 -17.86 1.51 12.44
CA PHE A 166 -16.90 1.84 13.49
C PHE A 166 -17.31 3.04 14.33
N CYS A 167 -17.95 4.07 13.74
CA CYS A 167 -18.44 5.23 14.50
C CYS A 167 -19.59 4.89 15.46
N ASN A 168 -20.28 3.76 15.27
CA ASN A 168 -21.37 3.32 16.15
C ASN A 168 -20.91 2.35 17.26
N LEU A 169 -19.59 2.05 17.37
CA LEU A 169 -19.02 1.17 18.36
C LEU A 169 -18.28 1.90 19.49
N PHE A 170 -18.28 3.23 19.49
CA PHE A 170 -17.78 4.14 20.54
C PHE A 170 -18.89 5.19 20.82
#